data_67e6fc1581c5bc4e13d7d3bbb22c58f3
#
_entry.id   67e6fc1581c5bc4e13d7d3bbb22c58f3
#
_cell.length_a   1.000
_cell.length_b   1.000
_cell.length_c   1.000
_cell.angle_alpha   90.00
_cell.angle_beta   90.00
_cell.angle_gamma   90.00
#
_symmetry.space_group_name_H-M   'P 1'
#
loop_
_entity.id
_entity.type
_entity.pdbx_description
1 polymer ?
#
loop_
_entity_poly.entity_id
_entity_poly.type
_entity_poly.pdbx_seq_one_letter_code
_entity_poly.pdbx_strand_id
1 'polypeptide(L)'
;VEIDYKKHECLWNGPSWPYATSIALTALYETLQSGADIPATRADFAKLVKQYAAQHVLVRADGKTVPWIDENLHPFTGEWLARKIMIEQDRSGFKKQRFPERGKDYNHSTFCDLVIGGLCGLKPQKDGTLKVEPLAPAEWDWWCVDGVRYHGRDVTVLFDRDGTHYGKGTGLVVLDAGN
;
A
#
# COMPACT_ATOMS: atom_id res chain seq x y z
N VAL A 1 -22.69 11.18 -0.86
CA VAL A 1 -22.69 10.54 -2.18
C VAL A 1 -23.38 9.19 -2.03
N GLU A 2 -24.55 9.03 -2.64
CA GLU A 2 -25.26 7.76 -2.62
C GLU A 2 -24.58 6.81 -3.63
N ILE A 3 -24.10 5.67 -3.13
CA ILE A 3 -23.45 4.66 -3.96
C ILE A 3 -24.52 3.66 -4.38
N ASP A 4 -25.03 3.77 -5.61
CA ASP A 4 -25.95 2.77 -6.17
C ASP A 4 -25.14 1.59 -6.72
N TYR A 5 -24.80 0.64 -5.85
CA TYR A 5 -24.04 -0.57 -6.20
C TYR A 5 -24.95 -1.78 -6.56
N LYS A 6 -26.26 -1.58 -6.69
CA LYS A 6 -27.21 -2.68 -6.88
C LYS A 6 -27.21 -3.29 -8.28
N LYS A 7 -26.60 -2.63 -9.25
CA LYS A 7 -26.73 -3.01 -10.68
C LYS A 7 -25.52 -3.74 -11.26
N HIS A 8 -24.34 -3.56 -10.69
CA HIS A 8 -23.11 -4.13 -11.25
C HIS A 8 -22.03 -4.28 -10.18
N GLU A 9 -21.25 -5.36 -10.26
CA GLU A 9 -20.15 -5.63 -9.33
C GLU A 9 -18.93 -4.70 -9.52
N CYS A 10 -18.73 -4.18 -10.74
CA CYS A 10 -17.68 -3.24 -11.07
C CYS A 10 -18.23 -1.82 -11.12
N LEU A 11 -18.09 -1.09 -10.03
CA LEU A 11 -18.58 0.29 -9.91
C LEU A 11 -17.40 1.25 -9.98
N TRP A 12 -17.41 2.16 -10.94
CA TRP A 12 -16.39 3.17 -11.10
C TRP A 12 -16.70 4.49 -10.38
N ASN A 13 -17.94 4.67 -9.95
CA ASN A 13 -18.41 5.86 -9.27
C ASN A 13 -18.80 5.53 -7.83
N GLY A 14 -18.02 6.01 -6.88
CA GLY A 14 -18.29 5.92 -5.46
C GLY A 14 -17.41 4.97 -4.66
N PRO A 15 -17.18 3.70 -5.06
CA PRO A 15 -16.30 2.80 -4.33
C PRO A 15 -14.85 3.26 -4.33
N SER A 16 -14.12 2.89 -3.29
CA SER A 16 -12.66 2.97 -3.24
C SER A 16 -12.06 1.74 -3.92
N TRP A 17 -11.15 1.99 -4.84
CA TRP A 17 -10.44 0.95 -5.58
C TRP A 17 -8.99 0.88 -5.08
N PRO A 18 -8.53 -0.25 -4.56
CA PRO A 18 -7.14 -0.41 -4.13
C PRO A 18 -6.14 -0.01 -5.22
N TYR A 19 -6.39 -0.41 -6.47
CA TYR A 19 -5.56 -0.03 -7.60
C TYR A 19 -5.47 1.49 -7.80
N ALA A 20 -6.61 2.18 -7.83
CA ALA A 20 -6.64 3.64 -8.00
C ALA A 20 -6.00 4.35 -6.79
N THR A 21 -6.19 3.81 -5.58
CA THR A 21 -5.57 4.31 -4.36
C THR A 21 -4.05 4.21 -4.45
N SER A 22 -3.50 3.07 -4.90
CA SER A 22 -2.05 2.91 -5.02
C SER A 22 -1.45 3.83 -6.08
N ILE A 23 -2.12 4.04 -7.23
CA ILE A 23 -1.68 5.02 -8.23
C ILE A 23 -1.64 6.43 -7.66
N ALA A 24 -2.71 6.85 -6.97
CA ALA A 24 -2.78 8.17 -6.37
C ALA A 24 -1.68 8.38 -5.31
N LEU A 25 -1.43 7.36 -4.47
CA LEU A 25 -0.38 7.41 -3.47
C LEU A 25 1.03 7.38 -4.09
N THR A 26 1.22 6.66 -5.20
CA THR A 26 2.48 6.70 -5.96
C THR A 26 2.74 8.12 -6.47
N ALA A 27 1.77 8.73 -7.14
CA ALA A 27 1.90 10.11 -7.60
C ALA A 27 2.18 11.09 -6.46
N LEU A 28 1.54 10.89 -5.30
CA LEU A 28 1.74 11.73 -4.13
C LEU A 28 3.17 11.63 -3.59
N TYR A 29 3.70 10.42 -3.37
CA TYR A 29 5.05 10.31 -2.82
C TYR A 29 6.12 10.80 -3.81
N GLU A 30 5.96 10.54 -5.11
CA GLU A 30 6.87 11.05 -6.12
C GLU A 30 6.88 12.58 -6.16
N THR A 31 5.70 13.21 -6.05
CA THR A 31 5.56 14.67 -5.99
C THR A 31 6.23 15.24 -4.73
N LEU A 32 6.00 14.64 -3.57
CA LEU A 32 6.65 15.06 -2.31
C LEU A 32 8.16 14.94 -2.38
N GLN A 33 8.68 13.83 -2.95
CA GLN A 33 10.12 13.60 -3.10
C GLN A 33 10.76 14.48 -4.19
N SER A 34 9.99 15.04 -5.11
CA SER A 34 10.49 16.00 -6.09
C SER A 34 10.77 17.39 -5.50
N GLY A 35 10.30 17.64 -4.28
CA GLY A 35 10.37 18.95 -3.62
C GLY A 35 9.36 19.96 -4.17
N ALA A 36 8.33 19.51 -4.88
CA ALA A 36 7.28 20.38 -5.39
C ALA A 36 6.51 21.01 -4.22
N ASP A 37 6.17 22.29 -4.39
CA ASP A 37 5.34 23.03 -3.42
C ASP A 37 3.87 22.62 -3.61
N ILE A 38 3.42 21.71 -2.74
CA ILE A 38 2.04 21.22 -2.70
C ILE A 38 1.50 21.28 -1.27
N PRO A 39 0.17 21.39 -1.08
CA PRO A 39 -0.41 21.47 0.26
C PRO A 39 -0.33 20.14 1.06
N ALA A 40 0.02 19.03 0.42
CA ALA A 40 0.18 17.74 1.09
C ALA A 40 1.57 17.59 1.71
N THR A 41 1.63 16.83 2.81
CA THR A 41 2.84 16.62 3.60
C THR A 41 3.25 15.15 3.66
N ARG A 42 4.47 14.90 4.16
CA ARG A 42 4.94 13.54 4.53
C ARG A 42 3.95 12.83 5.47
N ALA A 43 3.41 13.55 6.45
CA ALA A 43 2.46 12.99 7.41
C ALA A 43 1.14 12.58 6.73
N ASP A 44 0.67 13.35 5.75
CA ASP A 44 -0.52 13.00 4.97
C ASP A 44 -0.28 11.72 4.16
N PHE A 45 0.86 11.59 3.50
CA PHE A 45 1.22 10.38 2.78
C PHE A 45 1.25 9.15 3.71
N ALA A 46 1.97 9.25 4.83
CA ALA A 46 2.08 8.15 5.80
C ALA A 46 0.70 7.75 6.38
N LYS A 47 -0.15 8.74 6.70
CA LYS A 47 -1.53 8.51 7.15
C LYS A 47 -2.35 7.76 6.09
N LEU A 48 -2.26 8.15 4.83
CA LEU A 48 -3.00 7.52 3.73
C LEU A 48 -2.51 6.09 3.46
N VAL A 49 -1.19 5.84 3.50
CA VAL A 49 -0.64 4.48 3.38
C VAL A 49 -1.10 3.59 4.53
N LYS A 50 -1.08 4.10 5.77
CA LYS A 50 -1.61 3.39 6.94
C LYS A 50 -3.10 3.08 6.80
N GLN A 51 -3.88 4.02 6.32
CA GLN A 51 -5.31 3.85 6.07
C GLN A 51 -5.56 2.81 4.98
N TYR A 52 -4.79 2.85 3.90
CA TYR A 52 -4.84 1.87 2.83
C TYR A 52 -4.50 0.46 3.35
N ALA A 53 -3.43 0.30 4.13
CA ALA A 53 -3.08 -0.97 4.76
C ALA A 53 -4.20 -1.49 5.69
N ALA A 54 -4.79 -0.63 6.50
CA ALA A 54 -5.86 -0.99 7.43
C ALA A 54 -7.15 -1.47 6.75
N GLN A 55 -7.37 -1.10 5.48
CA GLN A 55 -8.51 -1.55 4.69
C GLN A 55 -8.36 -2.98 4.15
N HIS A 56 -7.14 -3.54 4.17
CA HIS A 56 -6.85 -4.88 3.62
C HIS A 56 -7.20 -6.00 4.60
N VAL A 57 -8.43 -5.98 5.08
CA VAL A 57 -8.95 -6.97 6.02
C VAL A 57 -10.37 -7.39 5.66
N LEU A 58 -10.74 -8.60 6.04
CA LEU A 58 -12.10 -9.11 6.01
C LEU A 58 -12.46 -9.62 7.39
N VAL A 59 -13.59 -9.18 7.92
CA VAL A 59 -14.21 -9.76 9.11
C VAL A 59 -15.09 -10.92 8.67
N ARG A 60 -14.74 -12.12 9.06
CA ARG A 60 -15.50 -13.34 8.77
C ARG A 60 -16.76 -13.44 9.63
N ALA A 61 -17.66 -14.35 9.24
CA ALA A 61 -18.88 -14.63 9.99
C ALA A 61 -18.64 -15.13 11.44
N ASP A 62 -17.46 -15.74 11.69
CA ASP A 62 -17.01 -16.15 13.02
C ASP A 62 -16.40 -15.02 13.86
N GLY A 63 -16.42 -13.79 13.33
CA GLY A 63 -15.86 -12.59 13.98
C GLY A 63 -14.34 -12.45 13.81
N LYS A 64 -13.64 -13.38 13.17
CA LYS A 64 -12.19 -13.28 12.95
C LYS A 64 -11.87 -12.33 11.82
N THR A 65 -10.91 -11.46 12.07
CA THR A 65 -10.30 -10.61 11.05
C THR A 65 -9.13 -11.33 10.39
N VAL A 66 -9.14 -11.36 9.07
CA VAL A 66 -8.07 -11.98 8.25
C VAL A 66 -7.57 -10.99 7.23
N PRO A 67 -6.30 -11.07 6.80
CA PRO A 67 -5.81 -10.32 5.64
C PRO A 67 -6.69 -10.64 4.43
N TRP A 68 -7.11 -9.59 3.74
CA TRP A 68 -7.99 -9.72 2.60
C TRP A 68 -7.83 -8.59 1.63
N ILE A 69 -8.01 -8.88 0.37
CA ILE A 69 -8.07 -7.88 -0.67
C ILE A 69 -9.00 -8.34 -1.77
N ASP A 70 -9.79 -7.42 -2.26
CA ASP A 70 -10.76 -7.64 -3.32
C ASP A 70 -10.80 -6.41 -4.24
N GLU A 71 -11.69 -6.38 -5.20
CA GLU A 71 -11.70 -5.41 -6.28
C GLU A 71 -12.01 -3.98 -5.83
N ASN A 72 -13.05 -3.79 -5.01
CA ASN A 72 -13.43 -2.48 -4.50
C ASN A 72 -14.15 -2.55 -3.16
N LEU A 73 -14.12 -1.46 -2.43
CA LEU A 73 -14.72 -1.36 -1.11
C LEU A 73 -15.51 -0.05 -0.93
N HIS A 74 -16.44 -0.09 0.01
CA HIS A 74 -17.19 1.08 0.41
C HIS A 74 -16.25 2.08 1.13
N PRO A 75 -16.13 3.34 0.67
CA PRO A 75 -15.12 4.27 1.17
C PRO A 75 -15.29 4.67 2.63
N PHE A 76 -16.48 4.53 3.20
CA PHE A 76 -16.78 4.90 4.59
C PHE A 76 -16.86 3.70 5.54
N THR A 77 -17.35 2.55 5.07
CA THR A 77 -17.54 1.37 5.93
C THR A 77 -16.43 0.34 5.79
N GLY A 78 -15.67 0.36 4.69
CA GLY A 78 -14.65 -0.64 4.38
C GLY A 78 -15.22 -1.99 3.94
N GLU A 79 -16.53 -2.08 3.66
CA GLU A 79 -17.16 -3.31 3.17
C GLU A 79 -16.73 -3.60 1.72
N TRP A 80 -16.32 -4.82 1.43
CA TRP A 80 -15.95 -5.27 0.08
C TRP A 80 -17.18 -5.42 -0.81
N LEU A 81 -17.47 -4.41 -1.63
CA LEU A 81 -18.73 -4.28 -2.38
C LEU A 81 -18.84 -5.26 -3.52
N ALA A 82 -17.80 -5.43 -4.33
CA ALA A 82 -17.84 -6.38 -5.45
C ALA A 82 -18.11 -7.80 -4.95
N ARG A 83 -17.45 -8.20 -3.86
CA ARG A 83 -17.65 -9.50 -3.21
C ARG A 83 -19.08 -9.69 -2.74
N LYS A 84 -19.64 -8.70 -2.06
CA LYS A 84 -21.02 -8.72 -1.58
C LYS A 84 -22.01 -8.90 -2.73
N ILE A 85 -21.88 -8.11 -3.77
CA ILE A 85 -22.77 -8.18 -4.95
C ILE A 85 -22.67 -9.55 -5.64
N MET A 86 -21.47 -10.09 -5.81
CA MET A 86 -21.27 -11.41 -6.40
C MET A 86 -21.96 -12.52 -5.59
N ILE A 87 -21.84 -12.48 -4.26
CA ILE A 87 -22.49 -13.44 -3.36
C ILE A 87 -24.01 -13.30 -3.45
N GLU A 88 -24.55 -12.08 -3.45
CA GLU A 88 -25.98 -11.83 -3.56
C GLU A 88 -26.54 -12.30 -4.91
N GLN A 89 -25.82 -12.06 -6.00
CA GLN A 89 -26.21 -12.50 -7.33
C GLN A 89 -26.20 -14.03 -7.48
N ASP A 90 -25.23 -14.70 -6.91
CA ASP A 90 -25.15 -16.15 -6.91
C ASP A 90 -26.30 -16.78 -6.12
N ARG A 91 -26.58 -16.26 -4.93
CA ARG A 91 -27.72 -16.71 -4.09
C ARG A 91 -29.08 -16.49 -4.74
N SER A 92 -29.25 -15.41 -5.48
CA SER A 92 -30.50 -15.12 -6.18
C SER A 92 -30.69 -15.95 -7.45
N GLY A 93 -29.67 -16.69 -7.89
CA GLY A 93 -29.67 -17.43 -9.16
C GLY A 93 -29.61 -16.52 -10.39
N PHE A 94 -29.48 -15.21 -10.19
CA PHE A 94 -29.46 -14.23 -11.29
C PHE A 94 -28.22 -14.38 -12.18
N LYS A 95 -27.12 -14.78 -11.58
CA LYS A 95 -25.86 -14.99 -12.29
C LYS A 95 -25.09 -16.13 -11.61
N LYS A 96 -25.06 -17.29 -12.24
CA LYS A 96 -24.16 -18.35 -11.75
C LYS A 96 -22.72 -17.88 -11.90
N GLN A 97 -22.09 -17.57 -10.79
CA GLN A 97 -20.70 -17.19 -10.77
C GLN A 97 -19.83 -18.41 -11.09
N ARG A 98 -19.24 -18.40 -12.28
CA ARG A 98 -18.31 -19.45 -12.70
C ARG A 98 -17.03 -19.44 -11.88
N PHE A 99 -16.72 -18.30 -11.25
CA PHE A 99 -15.56 -18.07 -10.39
C PHE A 99 -15.99 -17.22 -9.19
N PRO A 100 -16.45 -17.85 -8.10
CA PRO A 100 -16.95 -17.13 -6.91
C PRO A 100 -15.85 -16.31 -6.19
N GLU A 101 -14.59 -16.60 -6.48
CA GLU A 101 -13.41 -15.89 -5.97
C GLU A 101 -12.87 -14.82 -6.95
N ARG A 102 -13.59 -14.53 -8.03
CA ARG A 102 -13.20 -13.45 -8.96
C ARG A 102 -13.09 -12.12 -8.21
N GLY A 103 -12.01 -11.41 -8.44
CA GLY A 103 -11.72 -10.14 -7.76
C GLY A 103 -10.91 -10.30 -6.47
N LYS A 104 -10.88 -11.47 -5.84
CA LYS A 104 -9.98 -11.74 -4.73
C LYS A 104 -8.53 -11.67 -5.21
N ASP A 105 -7.67 -11.11 -4.35
CA ASP A 105 -6.25 -10.92 -4.63
C ASP A 105 -5.98 -10.01 -5.86
N TYR A 106 -6.91 -9.11 -6.16
CA TYR A 106 -6.91 -8.25 -7.32
C TYR A 106 -5.83 -7.17 -7.22
N ASN A 107 -4.76 -7.31 -8.02
CA ASN A 107 -3.76 -6.30 -8.38
C ASN A 107 -3.16 -5.48 -7.22
N HIS A 108 -2.26 -6.07 -6.42
CA HIS A 108 -1.72 -5.38 -5.24
C HIS A 108 -0.21 -5.38 -5.09
N SER A 109 0.52 -5.78 -6.10
CA SER A 109 1.99 -5.69 -6.11
C SER A 109 2.48 -4.26 -5.86
N THR A 110 1.73 -3.25 -6.32
CA THR A 110 2.04 -1.83 -6.15
C THR A 110 2.02 -1.33 -4.70
N PHE A 111 1.40 -2.05 -3.75
CA PHE A 111 1.47 -1.68 -2.33
C PHE A 111 2.89 -1.72 -1.78
N CYS A 112 3.68 -2.72 -2.18
CA CYS A 112 5.09 -2.81 -1.76
C CYS A 112 5.90 -1.62 -2.25
N ASP A 113 5.57 -1.06 -3.42
CA ASP A 113 6.23 0.12 -3.96
C ASP A 113 5.96 1.36 -3.11
N LEU A 114 4.76 1.48 -2.51
CA LEU A 114 4.44 2.55 -1.57
C LEU A 114 5.30 2.48 -0.30
N VAL A 115 5.62 1.26 0.15
CA VAL A 115 6.48 1.04 1.32
C VAL A 115 7.94 1.29 0.94
N ILE A 116 8.44 0.61 -0.08
CA ILE A 116 9.86 0.63 -0.46
C ILE A 116 10.24 2.00 -1.05
N GLY A 117 9.52 2.45 -2.08
CA GLY A 117 9.80 3.73 -2.76
C GLY A 117 9.32 4.96 -2.02
N GLY A 118 8.15 4.86 -1.37
CA GLY A 118 7.54 5.96 -0.64
C GLY A 118 8.04 6.08 0.81
N LEU A 119 7.64 5.17 1.70
CA LEU A 119 7.99 5.27 3.12
C LEU A 119 9.49 5.15 3.36
N CYS A 120 10.14 4.14 2.79
CA CYS A 120 11.58 3.90 2.96
C CYS A 120 12.44 4.71 1.97
N GLY A 121 11.84 5.22 0.90
CA GLY A 121 12.43 6.20 0.01
C GLY A 121 13.51 5.68 -0.94
N LEU A 122 13.51 4.38 -1.27
CA LEU A 122 14.49 3.81 -2.19
C LEU A 122 14.16 4.21 -3.63
N LYS A 123 15.07 4.94 -4.28
CA LYS A 123 14.88 5.49 -5.63
C LYS A 123 16.05 5.12 -6.54
N PRO A 124 15.90 4.09 -7.39
CA PRO A 124 16.87 3.78 -8.44
C PRO A 124 17.07 4.97 -9.39
N GLN A 125 18.30 5.29 -9.68
CA GLN A 125 18.67 6.37 -10.61
C GLN A 125 19.15 5.82 -11.96
N LYS A 126 19.05 6.63 -13.02
CA LYS A 126 19.48 6.25 -14.37
C LYS A 126 20.99 5.99 -14.47
N ASP A 127 21.78 6.60 -13.63
CA ASP A 127 23.24 6.44 -13.55
C ASP A 127 23.67 5.21 -12.74
N GLY A 128 22.71 4.41 -12.24
CA GLY A 128 22.95 3.23 -11.43
C GLY A 128 23.17 3.51 -9.94
N THR A 129 23.04 4.75 -9.49
CA THR A 129 23.06 5.06 -8.06
C THR A 129 21.71 4.78 -7.40
N LEU A 130 21.71 4.49 -6.11
CA LEU A 130 20.50 4.38 -5.31
C LEU A 130 20.38 5.62 -4.42
N LYS A 131 19.41 6.49 -4.71
CA LYS A 131 19.06 7.61 -3.85
C LYS A 131 18.10 7.13 -2.77
N VAL A 132 18.23 7.62 -1.53
CA VAL A 132 17.34 7.26 -0.41
C VAL A 132 16.71 8.52 0.17
N GLU A 133 15.40 8.68 -0.04
CA GLU A 133 14.61 9.85 0.38
C GLU A 133 13.33 9.40 1.10
N PRO A 134 13.41 8.94 2.37
CA PRO A 134 12.29 8.37 3.07
C PRO A 134 11.21 9.39 3.41
N LEU A 135 9.94 9.00 3.24
CA LEU A 135 8.76 9.70 3.74
C LEU A 135 8.16 9.01 4.98
N ALA A 136 8.92 8.13 5.62
CA ALA A 136 8.50 7.47 6.85
C ALA A 136 8.07 8.48 7.91
N PRO A 137 7.06 8.16 8.75
CA PRO A 137 6.61 9.01 9.84
C PRO A 137 7.76 9.44 10.75
N ALA A 138 7.78 10.71 11.13
CA ALA A 138 8.83 11.24 11.99
C ALA A 138 8.85 10.62 13.40
N GLU A 139 7.72 10.06 13.83
CA GLU A 139 7.56 9.36 15.09
C GLU A 139 8.08 7.91 15.10
N TRP A 140 8.45 7.34 13.94
CA TRP A 140 9.06 6.01 13.90
C TRP A 140 10.49 6.08 14.45
N ASP A 141 10.78 5.24 15.42
CA ASP A 141 12.10 5.19 16.04
C ASP A 141 13.09 4.38 15.21
N TRP A 142 12.58 3.39 14.47
CA TRP A 142 13.38 2.55 13.61
C TRP A 142 12.56 1.90 12.50
N TRP A 143 13.21 1.58 11.40
CA TRP A 143 12.70 0.76 10.30
C TRP A 143 13.88 0.21 9.48
N CYS A 144 13.62 -0.88 8.75
CA CYS A 144 14.64 -1.50 7.92
C CYS A 144 14.01 -2.12 6.66
N VAL A 145 14.69 -1.96 5.54
CA VAL A 145 14.48 -2.74 4.31
C VAL A 145 15.76 -3.48 4.03
N ASP A 146 15.73 -4.79 4.19
CA ASP A 146 16.89 -5.67 4.06
C ASP A 146 16.82 -6.52 2.79
N GLY A 147 17.97 -6.96 2.29
CA GLY A 147 18.08 -7.86 1.15
C GLY A 147 17.65 -7.26 -0.18
N VAL A 148 17.73 -5.95 -0.35
CA VAL A 148 17.43 -5.28 -1.62
C VAL A 148 18.52 -5.61 -2.64
N ARG A 149 18.13 -6.37 -3.69
CA ARG A 149 19.06 -6.69 -4.76
C ARG A 149 19.17 -5.53 -5.74
N TYR A 150 20.29 -4.83 -5.73
CA TYR A 150 20.53 -3.68 -6.58
C TYR A 150 21.87 -3.77 -7.33
N HIS A 151 21.82 -3.84 -8.66
CA HIS A 151 23.00 -3.99 -9.53
C HIS A 151 23.98 -5.10 -9.10
N GLY A 152 23.43 -6.26 -8.68
CA GLY A 152 24.21 -7.42 -8.24
C GLY A 152 24.74 -7.35 -6.81
N ARG A 153 24.45 -6.27 -6.08
CA ARG A 153 24.80 -6.06 -4.67
C ARG A 153 23.59 -6.29 -3.79
N ASP A 154 23.80 -6.74 -2.57
CA ASP A 154 22.74 -6.82 -1.55
C ASP A 154 22.84 -5.56 -0.67
N VAL A 155 21.79 -4.76 -0.71
CA VAL A 155 21.73 -3.48 0.00
C VAL A 155 20.71 -3.57 1.13
N THR A 156 21.10 -3.11 2.32
CA THR A 156 20.20 -2.89 3.44
C THR A 156 20.09 -1.39 3.69
N VAL A 157 18.88 -0.88 3.78
CA VAL A 157 18.61 0.50 4.17
C VAL A 157 17.83 0.49 5.47
N LEU A 158 18.37 1.16 6.47
CA LEU A 158 17.74 1.22 7.79
C LEU A 158 17.75 2.65 8.35
N PHE A 159 16.79 2.92 9.20
CA PHE A 159 16.78 4.09 10.06
C PHE A 159 16.73 3.63 11.52
N ASP A 160 17.59 4.21 12.35
CA ASP A 160 17.65 3.94 13.78
C ASP A 160 17.90 5.27 14.49
N ARG A 161 16.88 5.80 15.16
CA ARG A 161 16.86 7.16 15.68
C ARG A 161 18.09 7.44 16.57
N ASP A 162 18.40 6.52 17.46
CA ASP A 162 19.47 6.65 18.44
C ASP A 162 20.61 5.63 18.28
N GLY A 163 20.47 4.74 17.30
CA GLY A 163 21.46 3.71 16.98
C GLY A 163 21.42 2.49 17.89
N THR A 164 20.47 2.40 18.81
CA THR A 164 20.43 1.32 19.82
C THR A 164 19.69 0.07 19.33
N HIS A 165 18.78 0.21 18.39
CA HIS A 165 17.94 -0.90 17.93
C HIS A 165 18.72 -1.89 17.03
N TYR A 166 19.39 -1.38 16.00
CA TYR A 166 20.17 -2.22 15.07
C TYR A 166 21.67 -2.27 15.41
N GLY A 167 22.18 -1.29 16.13
CA GLY A 167 23.62 -1.19 16.47
C GLY A 167 24.52 -0.95 15.25
N LYS A 168 23.99 -0.33 14.20
CA LYS A 168 24.69 -0.07 12.92
C LYS A 168 24.98 1.41 12.66
N GLY A 169 24.66 2.27 13.61
CA GLY A 169 24.77 3.71 13.50
C GLY A 169 23.47 4.42 13.80
N THR A 170 23.54 5.75 13.90
CA THR A 170 22.39 6.62 14.24
C THR A 170 21.84 7.26 12.98
N GLY A 171 20.50 7.34 12.87
CA GLY A 171 19.82 7.95 11.75
C GLY A 171 19.70 7.00 10.56
N LEU A 172 19.76 7.55 9.34
CA LEU A 172 19.66 6.78 8.10
C LEU A 172 21.03 6.15 7.76
N VAL A 173 21.05 4.84 7.63
CA VAL A 173 22.25 4.05 7.32
C VAL A 173 21.97 3.17 6.12
N VAL A 174 22.93 3.12 5.19
CA VAL A 174 22.91 2.21 4.04
C VAL A 174 24.08 1.25 4.17
N LEU A 175 23.78 -0.02 4.21
CA LEU A 175 24.77 -1.11 4.25
C LEU A 175 24.78 -1.80 2.89
N ASP A 176 26.00 -2.12 2.44
CA ASP A 176 26.22 -2.90 1.24
C ASP A 176 26.84 -4.24 1.66
N ALA A 177 26.24 -5.37 1.27
CA ALA A 177 26.74 -6.69 1.62
C ALA A 177 28.12 -6.92 0.98
N GLY A 178 29.12 -6.67 1.72
CA GLY A 178 30.54 -6.69 1.34
C GLY A 178 31.40 -5.74 2.17
N ASN A 179 30.75 -4.90 3.01
CA ASN A 179 31.44 -4.05 4.00
C ASN A 179 30.74 -4.10 5.35
#